data_06106178151c6681b8dfedc7efb7a33d
#
_entry.id   06106178151c6681b8dfedc7efb7a33d
#
_cell.length_a   1.000
_cell.length_b   1.000
_cell.length_c   1.000
_cell.angle_alpha   90.00
_cell.angle_beta   90.00
_cell.angle_gamma   90.00
#
_symmetry.space_group_name_H-M   'P 1'
#
loop_
_entity.id
_entity.type
_entity.pdbx_description
1 polymer ?
#
loop_
_entity_poly.entity_id
_entity_poly.type
_entity_poly.pdbx_seq_one_letter_code
_entity_poly.pdbx_strand_id
1 'polypeptide(L)'
;MFNNLIAGEWVAGAGVSRNVNPSDTSDVVGEYAQADAAQTRAAIAAARQAFPAWSLSTPQQRFDILDAAGTEILARRAELGDLLAREEGKTLPEAIGEVVRAGNIDRKSTRSELQSLV
;
A
#
# COMPACT_ATOMS: atom_id res chain seq x y z
N MET A 1 14.17 1.87 -9.29
CA MET A 1 12.88 2.05 -10.00
C MET A 1 11.90 1.00 -9.50
N PHE A 2 10.69 1.42 -9.18
CA PHE A 2 9.62 0.55 -8.67
C PHE A 2 8.61 0.27 -9.80
N ASN A 3 8.37 -0.99 -10.10
CA ASN A 3 7.43 -1.44 -11.12
C ASN A 3 5.98 -1.48 -10.61
N ASN A 4 5.02 -1.53 -11.53
CA ASN A 4 3.61 -1.72 -11.21
C ASN A 4 3.34 -3.20 -10.86
N LEU A 5 2.57 -3.47 -9.81
CA LEU A 5 2.11 -4.81 -9.49
C LEU A 5 0.73 -5.03 -10.11
N ILE A 6 0.63 -5.92 -11.09
CA ILE A 6 -0.63 -6.24 -11.79
C ILE A 6 -0.78 -7.76 -11.87
N ALA A 7 -1.87 -8.30 -11.37
CA ALA A 7 -2.15 -9.73 -11.33
C ALA A 7 -1.05 -10.59 -10.67
N GLY A 8 -0.34 -10.03 -9.67
CA GLY A 8 0.76 -10.71 -8.98
C GLY A 8 2.12 -10.57 -9.66
N GLU A 9 2.19 -9.92 -10.83
CA GLU A 9 3.43 -9.74 -11.59
C GLU A 9 3.91 -8.27 -11.53
N TRP A 10 5.23 -8.09 -11.41
CA TRP A 10 5.87 -6.78 -11.46
C TRP A 10 6.14 -6.38 -12.91
N VAL A 11 5.38 -5.42 -13.43
CA VAL A 11 5.46 -4.97 -14.83
C VAL A 11 6.00 -3.55 -14.95
N ALA A 12 6.84 -3.32 -15.96
CA ALA A 12 7.32 -1.97 -16.27
C ALA A 12 6.17 -1.08 -16.74
N GLY A 13 6.27 0.22 -16.46
CA GLY A 13 5.33 1.21 -16.98
C GLY A 13 5.63 1.64 -18.41
N ALA A 14 4.69 2.34 -19.02
CA ALA A 14 4.89 3.04 -20.30
C ALA A 14 5.83 4.26 -20.15
N GLY A 15 5.99 4.77 -18.94
CA GLY A 15 6.88 5.86 -18.57
C GLY A 15 7.36 5.71 -17.13
N VAL A 16 8.11 6.72 -16.66
CA VAL A 16 8.63 6.79 -15.30
C VAL A 16 8.26 8.14 -14.68
N SER A 17 7.77 8.13 -13.45
CA SER A 17 7.58 9.32 -12.63
C SER A 17 8.64 9.36 -11.53
N ARG A 18 9.27 10.51 -11.35
CA ARG A 18 10.21 10.76 -10.25
C ARG A 18 9.46 11.41 -9.09
N ASN A 19 9.64 10.84 -7.92
CA ASN A 19 9.19 11.45 -6.68
C ASN A 19 10.35 12.18 -6.02
N VAL A 20 10.17 13.45 -5.77
CA VAL A 20 11.21 14.35 -5.25
C VAL A 20 10.72 14.94 -3.93
N ASN A 21 11.58 14.94 -2.92
CA ASN A 21 11.30 15.55 -1.62
C ASN A 21 11.00 17.06 -1.78
N PRO A 22 9.79 17.53 -1.43
CA PRO A 22 9.42 18.94 -1.58
C PRO A 22 10.21 19.88 -0.66
N SER A 23 10.82 19.37 0.40
CA SER A 23 11.65 20.14 1.34
C SER A 23 13.13 20.20 0.91
N ASP A 24 13.55 19.27 0.03
CA ASP A 24 14.89 19.22 -0.57
C ASP A 24 14.81 18.65 -1.99
N THR A 25 14.71 19.50 -2.98
CA THR A 25 14.53 19.08 -4.39
C THR A 25 15.73 18.35 -5.00
N SER A 26 16.86 18.28 -4.30
CA SER A 26 18.00 17.43 -4.67
C SER A 26 17.83 15.97 -4.23
N ASP A 27 16.95 15.71 -3.25
CA ASP A 27 16.62 14.39 -2.74
C ASP A 27 15.55 13.72 -3.60
N VAL A 28 15.97 12.75 -4.41
CA VAL A 28 15.07 11.89 -5.19
C VAL A 28 14.65 10.70 -4.34
N VAL A 29 13.41 10.73 -3.86
CA VAL A 29 12.85 9.67 -3.01
C VAL A 29 12.72 8.34 -3.75
N GLY A 30 12.33 8.40 -5.03
CA GLY A 30 12.23 7.21 -5.87
C GLY A 30 11.80 7.49 -7.30
N GLU A 31 11.94 6.47 -8.13
CA GLU A 31 11.42 6.45 -9.50
C GLU A 31 10.39 5.33 -9.63
N TYR A 32 9.22 5.67 -10.13
CA TYR A 32 8.05 4.80 -10.16
C TYR A 32 7.55 4.60 -11.58
N ALA A 33 7.19 3.39 -11.92
CA ALA A 33 6.58 3.06 -13.21
C ALA A 33 5.25 3.78 -13.37
N GLN A 34 5.09 4.49 -14.48
CA GLN A 34 3.86 5.18 -14.84
C GLN A 34 3.03 4.31 -15.79
N ALA A 35 1.87 3.86 -15.34
CA ALA A 35 0.95 3.07 -16.15
C ALA A 35 0.27 3.94 -17.21
N ASP A 36 0.08 3.38 -18.39
CA ASP A 36 -0.83 3.93 -19.40
C ASP A 36 -2.28 3.44 -19.21
N ALA A 37 -3.16 3.89 -20.07
CA ALA A 37 -4.57 3.51 -20.03
C ALA A 37 -4.80 2.01 -20.27
N ALA A 38 -3.92 1.33 -21.03
CA ALA A 38 -4.04 -0.10 -21.29
C ALA A 38 -3.65 -0.90 -20.05
N GLN A 39 -2.54 -0.55 -19.40
CA GLN A 39 -2.12 -1.15 -18.13
C GLN A 39 -3.13 -0.91 -17.01
N THR A 40 -3.70 0.30 -16.94
CA THR A 40 -4.75 0.62 -15.95
C THR A 40 -5.97 -0.26 -16.14
N ARG A 41 -6.44 -0.46 -17.39
CA ARG A 41 -7.54 -1.38 -17.68
C ARG A 41 -7.20 -2.83 -17.33
N ALA A 42 -5.98 -3.26 -17.61
CA ALA A 42 -5.51 -4.61 -17.25
C ALA A 42 -5.52 -4.81 -15.73
N ALA A 43 -5.07 -3.84 -14.95
CA ALA A 43 -5.12 -3.88 -13.48
C ALA A 43 -6.55 -3.98 -12.95
N ILE A 44 -7.47 -3.18 -13.50
CA ILE A 44 -8.91 -3.24 -13.14
C ILE A 44 -9.50 -4.61 -13.50
N ALA A 45 -9.16 -5.16 -14.67
CA ALA A 45 -9.63 -6.49 -15.07
C ALA A 45 -9.10 -7.59 -14.15
N ALA A 46 -7.81 -7.52 -13.77
CA ALA A 46 -7.20 -8.46 -12.83
C ALA A 46 -7.87 -8.40 -11.45
N ALA A 47 -8.15 -7.22 -10.92
CA ALA A 47 -8.88 -7.04 -9.67
C ALA A 47 -10.30 -7.65 -9.74
N ARG A 48 -11.01 -7.46 -10.85
CA ARG A 48 -12.33 -8.08 -11.09
C ARG A 48 -12.26 -9.60 -11.10
N GLN A 49 -11.24 -10.17 -11.73
CA GLN A 49 -11.04 -11.63 -11.78
C GLN A 49 -10.72 -12.22 -10.41
N ALA A 50 -9.97 -11.49 -9.58
CA ALA A 50 -9.63 -11.92 -8.23
C ALA A 50 -10.80 -11.81 -7.24
N PHE A 51 -11.75 -10.90 -7.48
CA PHE A 51 -12.83 -10.59 -6.55
C PHE A 51 -13.70 -11.81 -6.13
N PRO A 52 -14.15 -12.72 -7.03
CA PRO A 52 -14.99 -13.86 -6.63
C PRO A 52 -14.32 -14.74 -5.57
N ALA A 53 -13.05 -15.10 -5.77
CA ALA A 53 -12.32 -15.94 -4.82
C ALA A 53 -12.12 -15.21 -3.49
N TRP A 54 -11.77 -13.92 -3.53
CA TRP A 54 -11.61 -13.10 -2.33
C TRP A 54 -12.93 -12.94 -1.57
N SER A 55 -14.03 -12.64 -2.26
CA SER A 55 -15.34 -12.43 -1.63
C SER A 55 -15.92 -13.67 -0.96
N LEU A 56 -15.56 -14.86 -1.46
CA LEU A 56 -15.96 -16.16 -0.90
C LEU A 56 -14.99 -16.69 0.15
N SER A 57 -13.85 -16.02 0.39
CA SER A 57 -12.92 -16.41 1.45
C SER A 57 -13.57 -16.19 2.83
N THR A 58 -13.13 -16.97 3.81
CA THR A 58 -13.65 -16.83 5.17
C THR A 58 -13.20 -15.50 5.82
N PRO A 59 -13.96 -14.95 6.77
CA PRO A 59 -13.51 -13.78 7.54
C PRO A 59 -12.15 -14.01 8.20
N GLN A 60 -11.88 -15.23 8.69
CA GLN A 60 -10.60 -15.57 9.30
C GLN A 60 -9.43 -15.47 8.28
N GLN A 61 -9.61 -15.97 7.07
CA GLN A 61 -8.58 -15.88 6.03
C GLN A 61 -8.26 -14.42 5.67
N ARG A 62 -9.28 -13.57 5.55
CA ARG A 62 -9.08 -12.14 5.32
C ARG A 62 -8.39 -11.45 6.50
N PHE A 63 -8.82 -11.80 7.72
CA PHE A 63 -8.19 -11.31 8.95
C PHE A 63 -6.69 -11.65 8.99
N ASP A 64 -6.33 -12.90 8.76
CA ASP A 64 -4.93 -13.36 8.85
C ASP A 64 -4.02 -12.58 7.90
N ILE A 65 -4.49 -12.32 6.66
CA ILE A 65 -3.74 -11.56 5.66
C ILE A 65 -3.59 -10.10 6.08
N LEU A 66 -4.67 -9.44 6.50
CA LEU A 66 -4.64 -8.03 6.86
C LEU A 66 -3.91 -7.80 8.20
N ASP A 67 -4.04 -8.69 9.18
CA ASP A 67 -3.29 -8.59 10.43
C ASP A 67 -1.78 -8.77 10.22
N ALA A 68 -1.38 -9.67 9.31
CA ALA A 68 0.01 -9.81 8.90
C ALA A 68 0.52 -8.52 8.24
N ALA A 69 -0.25 -7.91 7.34
CA ALA A 69 0.09 -6.64 6.71
C ALA A 69 0.20 -5.49 7.73
N GLY A 70 -0.77 -5.35 8.64
CA GLY A 70 -0.73 -4.35 9.71
C GLY A 70 0.46 -4.54 10.65
N THR A 71 0.82 -5.79 10.94
CA THR A 71 2.00 -6.13 11.76
C THR A 71 3.29 -5.70 11.07
N GLU A 72 3.43 -5.98 9.78
CA GLU A 72 4.61 -5.56 8.99
C GLU A 72 4.72 -4.03 8.90
N ILE A 73 3.62 -3.32 8.66
CA ILE A 73 3.59 -1.84 8.64
C ILE A 73 4.10 -1.29 9.98
N LEU A 74 3.61 -1.82 11.12
CA LEU A 74 4.02 -1.37 12.44
C LEU A 74 5.48 -1.72 12.76
N ALA A 75 5.97 -2.86 12.31
CA ALA A 75 7.37 -3.25 12.47
C ALA A 75 8.32 -2.29 11.72
N ARG A 76 7.90 -1.83 10.54
CA ARG A 76 8.65 -0.92 9.67
C ARG A 76 8.28 0.57 9.86
N ARG A 77 7.59 0.93 10.94
CA ARG A 77 7.06 2.30 11.14
C ARG A 77 8.09 3.43 11.03
N ALA A 78 9.33 3.17 11.44
CA ALA A 78 10.40 4.18 11.36
C ALA A 78 10.85 4.40 9.91
N GLU A 79 11.07 3.33 9.16
CA GLU A 79 11.42 3.34 7.73
C GLU A 79 10.31 3.98 6.89
N LEU A 80 9.08 3.52 7.07
CA LEU A 80 7.93 4.04 6.34
C LEU A 80 7.60 5.49 6.72
N GLY A 81 7.81 5.87 7.98
CA GLY A 81 7.66 7.25 8.44
C GLY A 81 8.70 8.19 7.83
N ASP A 82 9.96 7.77 7.71
CA ASP A 82 10.99 8.54 7.01
C ASP A 82 10.64 8.73 5.53
N LEU A 83 10.25 7.65 4.87
CA LEU A 83 9.81 7.70 3.48
C LEU A 83 8.64 8.67 3.28
N LEU A 84 7.61 8.58 4.11
CA LEU A 84 6.43 9.46 4.05
C LEU A 84 6.78 10.93 4.33
N ALA A 85 7.67 11.19 5.31
CA ALA A 85 8.13 12.54 5.61
C ALA A 85 8.84 13.18 4.40
N ARG A 86 9.67 12.41 3.71
CA ARG A 86 10.38 12.85 2.50
C ARG A 86 9.44 13.03 1.30
N GLU A 87 8.46 12.16 1.12
CA GLU A 87 7.49 12.26 0.01
C GLU A 87 6.58 13.48 0.12
N GLU A 88 6.14 13.82 1.33
CA GLU A 88 5.15 14.88 1.55
C GLU A 88 5.72 16.16 2.15
N GLY A 89 6.98 16.15 2.59
CA GLY A 89 7.61 17.31 3.25
C GLY A 89 7.03 17.61 4.63
N LYS A 90 6.45 16.60 5.31
CA LYS A 90 5.94 16.75 6.67
C LYS A 90 7.01 16.40 7.72
N THR A 91 6.72 16.71 8.98
CA THR A 91 7.64 16.36 10.06
C THR A 91 7.70 14.87 10.31
N LEU A 92 8.88 14.35 10.67
CA LEU A 92 9.07 12.92 10.92
C LEU A 92 8.14 12.34 12.01
N PRO A 93 7.89 13.02 13.15
CA PRO A 93 6.93 12.53 14.15
C PRO A 93 5.50 12.40 13.62
N GLU A 94 5.04 13.34 12.79
CA GLU A 94 3.71 13.26 12.16
C GLU A 94 3.64 12.08 11.18
N ALA A 95 4.64 11.91 10.32
CA ALA A 95 4.72 10.81 9.37
C ALA A 95 4.71 9.44 10.08
N ILE A 96 5.51 9.26 11.13
CA ILE A 96 5.50 8.03 11.95
C ILE A 96 4.12 7.81 12.58
N GLY A 97 3.48 8.86 13.09
CA GLY A 97 2.13 8.79 13.65
C GLY A 97 1.09 8.32 12.65
N GLU A 98 1.21 8.74 11.38
CA GLU A 98 0.31 8.30 10.31
C GLU A 98 0.53 6.84 9.93
N VAL A 99 1.77 6.38 9.85
CA VAL A 99 2.09 4.96 9.61
C VAL A 99 1.52 4.07 10.72
N VAL A 100 1.66 4.49 11.99
CA VAL A 100 1.05 3.79 13.13
C VAL A 100 -0.46 3.75 13.01
N ARG A 101 -1.08 4.86 12.59
CA ARG A 101 -2.53 4.92 12.35
C ARG A 101 -2.95 3.95 11.25
N ALA A 102 -2.22 3.87 10.13
CA ALA A 102 -2.51 2.95 9.03
C ALA A 102 -2.52 1.49 9.50
N GLY A 103 -1.47 1.04 10.21
CA GLY A 103 -1.41 -0.32 10.75
C GLY A 103 -2.53 -0.63 11.76
N ASN A 104 -2.98 0.36 12.54
CA ASN A 104 -4.09 0.18 13.49
C ASN A 104 -5.47 0.18 12.82
N ILE A 105 -5.67 0.94 11.74
CA ILE A 105 -6.93 0.93 10.98
C ILE A 105 -7.12 -0.42 10.32
N ASP A 106 -6.10 -0.99 9.74
CA ASP A 106 -6.12 -2.33 9.15
C ASP A 106 -6.59 -3.38 10.16
N ARG A 107 -6.01 -3.40 11.35
CA ARG A 107 -6.41 -4.29 12.44
C ARG A 107 -7.84 -4.06 12.94
N LYS A 108 -8.32 -2.83 12.94
CA LYS A 108 -9.68 -2.51 13.38
C LYS A 108 -10.73 -3.00 12.38
N SER A 109 -10.48 -2.84 11.08
CA SER A 109 -11.37 -3.29 10.02
C SER A 109 -11.61 -4.81 10.08
N THR A 110 -10.56 -5.57 10.40
CA THR A 110 -10.63 -7.04 10.51
C THR A 110 -11.32 -7.52 11.79
N ARG A 111 -11.18 -6.80 12.92
CA ARG A 111 -11.87 -7.16 14.17
C ARG A 111 -13.38 -7.05 14.05
N SER A 112 -13.90 -6.03 13.39
CA SER A 112 -15.34 -5.85 13.21
C SER A 112 -15.98 -6.95 12.37
N GLU A 113 -15.27 -7.51 11.39
CA GLU A 113 -15.73 -8.67 10.62
C GLU A 113 -15.85 -9.94 11.48
N LEU A 114 -14.88 -10.19 12.37
CA LEU A 114 -14.93 -11.35 13.28
C LEU A 114 -16.00 -11.21 14.36
N GLN A 115 -16.23 -10.00 14.87
CA GLN A 115 -17.27 -9.74 15.89
C GLN A 115 -18.70 -9.85 15.35
N SER A 116 -18.91 -9.67 14.06
CA SER A 116 -20.23 -9.83 13.43
C SER A 116 -20.66 -11.31 13.26
N LEU A 117 -19.79 -12.27 13.58
CA LEU A 117 -20.03 -13.71 13.47
C LEU A 117 -20.42 -14.38 14.80
N VAL A 118 -20.46 -13.62 15.90
CA VAL A 118 -20.85 -14.06 17.26
C VAL A 118 -22.19 -13.43 17.61
#